data_0463d1330bcecf855e9c1ed431fdd051
#
_entry.id   0463d1330bcecf855e9c1ed431fdd051
#
_cell.length_a   1.000
_cell.length_b   1.000
_cell.length_c   1.000
_cell.angle_alpha   90.00
_cell.angle_beta   90.00
_cell.angle_gamma   90.00
#
_symmetry.space_group_name_H-M   'P 1'
#
loop_
_entity.id
_entity.type
_entity.pdbx_description
1 polymer ?
#
loop_
_entity_poly.entity_id
_entity_poly.type
_entity_poly.pdbx_seq_one_letter_code
_entity_poly.pdbx_strand_id
1 'polypeptide(L)'
;MEFAIAEERAYLLREEISSEQAKEKAWDRKSSVFGGLSRLVFRPKGQDVQIIYSEKRYEPFWHVVCRTSYVYDRHRKFTVPVTGPEVKRVTVGDQEYVLGEQSRFILSGIEHCEEKEKKEVFVDAVTGEEHDWKHYLDYSREEISDIASFSPPDAIIAPPETRASFIIRQVLSDMLKAIQADVIHEDLVEVSIIDLYLKPVYAFEYHWVSKDRRAVAEFDGLTGEMRTGGKALRQQIGQMLTPEVLFDVGIDAVDLLVPGGGIAIKVARAISAKKS
;
A
#
# COMPACT_ATOMS: atom_id res chain seq x y z
N MET A 1 9.89 -19.79 -10.47
CA MET A 1 9.46 -18.66 -9.62
C MET A 1 9.24 -19.21 -8.22
N GLU A 2 9.83 -18.60 -7.21
CA GLU A 2 9.57 -18.82 -5.80
C GLU A 2 8.69 -17.70 -5.28
N PHE A 3 7.66 -18.04 -4.47
CA PHE A 3 6.74 -17.05 -3.94
C PHE A 3 6.70 -17.18 -2.41
N ALA A 4 6.98 -16.08 -1.71
CA ALA A 4 6.95 -16.00 -0.26
C ALA A 4 5.89 -14.99 0.19
N ILE A 5 5.10 -15.36 1.22
CA ILE A 5 4.06 -14.50 1.80
C ILE A 5 4.31 -14.38 3.31
N ALA A 6 4.33 -13.14 3.82
CA ALA A 6 4.37 -12.88 5.25
C ALA A 6 3.04 -13.25 5.93
N GLU A 7 3.09 -13.40 7.25
CA GLU A 7 1.89 -13.49 8.07
C GLU A 7 1.15 -12.14 8.08
N GLU A 8 -0.18 -12.22 8.03
CA GLU A 8 -1.05 -11.06 8.16
C GLU A 8 -1.09 -10.61 9.62
N ARG A 9 -1.00 -9.29 9.85
CA ARG A 9 -1.07 -8.70 11.19
C ARG A 9 -2.04 -7.53 11.21
N ALA A 10 -2.62 -7.31 12.38
CA ALA A 10 -3.49 -6.16 12.61
C ALA A 10 -2.99 -5.35 13.81
N TYR A 11 -3.08 -4.03 13.71
CA TYR A 11 -2.60 -3.10 14.72
C TYR A 11 -3.63 -2.02 15.04
N LEU A 12 -3.78 -1.72 16.32
CA LEU A 12 -4.50 -0.56 16.80
C LEU A 12 -3.51 0.57 17.03
N LEU A 13 -3.66 1.70 16.36
CA LEU A 13 -2.91 2.92 16.63
C LEU A 13 -3.50 3.61 17.86
N ARG A 14 -2.63 3.96 18.84
CA ARG A 14 -3.05 4.64 20.05
C ARG A 14 -3.27 6.11 19.77
N GLU A 15 -4.39 6.64 20.24
CA GLU A 15 -4.73 8.05 20.06
C GLU A 15 -3.75 8.97 20.78
N GLU A 16 -3.37 10.06 20.13
CA GLU A 16 -2.58 11.16 20.70
C GLU A 16 -3.49 12.31 21.13
N ILE A 17 -4.72 12.35 20.63
CA ILE A 17 -5.71 13.37 20.92
C ILE A 17 -6.90 12.72 21.60
N SER A 18 -7.24 13.20 22.80
CA SER A 18 -8.40 12.69 23.52
C SER A 18 -9.72 13.14 22.88
N SER A 19 -10.80 12.45 23.26
CA SER A 19 -12.17 12.80 22.83
C SER A 19 -12.55 14.23 23.25
N GLU A 20 -12.10 14.69 24.44
CA GLU A 20 -12.33 16.04 24.93
C GLU A 20 -11.60 17.08 24.07
N GLN A 21 -10.34 16.84 23.75
CA GLN A 21 -9.55 17.72 22.88
C GLN A 21 -10.14 17.79 21.46
N ALA A 22 -10.61 16.64 20.93
CA ALA A 22 -11.29 16.61 19.64
C ALA A 22 -12.60 17.42 19.66
N LYS A 23 -13.39 17.33 20.76
CA LYS A 23 -14.59 18.14 20.97
C LYS A 23 -14.32 19.63 21.02
N GLU A 24 -13.29 20.05 21.74
CA GLU A 24 -12.87 21.46 21.80
C GLU A 24 -12.50 21.97 20.41
N LYS A 25 -11.65 21.24 19.70
CA LYS A 25 -11.29 21.58 18.30
C LYS A 25 -12.52 21.65 17.39
N ALA A 26 -13.46 20.72 17.54
CA ALA A 26 -14.69 20.69 16.78
C ALA A 26 -15.57 21.91 17.08
N TRP A 27 -15.67 22.31 18.34
CA TRP A 27 -16.40 23.50 18.76
C TRP A 27 -15.80 24.79 18.19
N ASP A 28 -14.50 24.93 18.27
CA ASP A 28 -13.80 26.12 17.79
C ASP A 28 -13.89 26.28 16.26
N ARG A 29 -13.93 25.15 15.55
CA ARG A 29 -13.96 25.13 14.09
C ARG A 29 -15.36 25.00 13.48
N LYS A 30 -16.43 24.98 14.28
CA LYS A 30 -17.82 24.73 13.83
C LYS A 30 -18.29 25.64 12.70
N SER A 31 -17.86 26.91 12.67
CA SER A 31 -18.22 27.84 11.60
C SER A 31 -17.44 27.60 10.31
N SER A 32 -16.33 26.91 10.36
CA SER A 32 -15.46 26.63 9.20
C SER A 32 -15.84 25.36 8.43
N VAL A 33 -16.67 24.49 9.02
CA VAL A 33 -17.04 23.19 8.46
C VAL A 33 -17.91 23.32 7.21
N PHE A 34 -18.72 24.39 7.13
CA PHE A 34 -19.56 24.69 5.96
C PHE A 34 -18.78 25.45 4.90
N GLY A 35 -17.67 24.89 4.43
CA GLY A 35 -16.71 25.50 3.52
C GLY A 35 -17.23 25.79 2.10
N GLY A 36 -16.38 26.37 1.24
CA GLY A 36 -16.65 26.68 -0.15
C GLY A 36 -17.33 28.03 -0.37
N LEU A 37 -18.19 28.13 -1.38
CA LEU A 37 -18.93 29.34 -1.77
C LEU A 37 -19.75 29.98 -0.62
N SER A 38 -20.15 29.21 0.38
CA SER A 38 -20.84 29.69 1.58
C SER A 38 -19.99 30.65 2.44
N ARG A 39 -18.64 30.56 2.38
CA ARG A 39 -17.75 31.49 3.12
C ARG A 39 -17.75 32.90 2.57
N LEU A 40 -18.00 33.06 1.28
CA LEU A 40 -17.97 34.38 0.61
C LEU A 40 -19.30 35.12 0.75
N VAL A 41 -20.43 34.38 0.82
CA VAL A 41 -21.78 34.98 0.80
C VAL A 41 -22.46 34.92 2.15
N PHE A 42 -22.28 33.86 2.93
CA PHE A 42 -22.95 33.66 4.22
C PHE A 42 -21.97 33.00 5.21
N ARG A 43 -21.39 33.79 6.11
CA ARG A 43 -20.63 33.21 7.26
C ARG A 43 -21.64 32.73 8.30
N PRO A 44 -21.63 31.42 8.68
CA PRO A 44 -22.46 30.97 9.77
C PRO A 44 -22.02 31.68 11.06
N LYS A 45 -22.97 32.29 11.77
CA LYS A 45 -22.70 32.80 13.11
C LYS A 45 -22.53 31.60 14.03
N GLY A 46 -21.53 31.64 14.91
CA GLY A 46 -21.24 30.50 15.79
C GLY A 46 -22.42 30.03 16.64
N GLN A 47 -23.42 30.89 16.89
CA GLN A 47 -24.66 30.56 17.61
C GLN A 47 -25.66 29.75 16.76
N ASP A 48 -25.57 29.84 15.41
CA ASP A 48 -26.45 29.13 14.49
C ASP A 48 -25.99 27.71 14.16
N VAL A 49 -24.76 27.33 14.58
CA VAL A 49 -24.20 26.02 14.30
C VAL A 49 -24.14 25.20 15.58
N GLN A 50 -24.77 24.05 15.55
CA GLN A 50 -24.81 23.10 16.64
C GLN A 50 -24.12 21.79 16.24
N ILE A 51 -23.41 21.16 17.18
CA ILE A 51 -22.94 19.78 17.04
C ILE A 51 -24.12 18.90 17.49
N ILE A 52 -24.66 18.11 16.55
CA ILE A 52 -25.85 17.28 16.77
C ILE A 52 -25.51 15.80 16.97
N TYR A 53 -24.31 15.39 16.58
CA TYR A 53 -23.83 14.02 16.73
C TYR A 53 -22.31 13.99 16.82
N SER A 54 -21.78 13.04 17.56
CA SER A 54 -20.33 12.76 17.63
C SER A 54 -20.12 11.26 17.76
N GLU A 55 -19.06 10.78 17.11
CA GLU A 55 -18.63 9.39 17.19
C GLU A 55 -17.11 9.30 17.23
N LYS A 56 -16.61 8.31 17.94
CA LYS A 56 -15.24 7.82 17.82
C LYS A 56 -15.28 6.59 16.92
N ARG A 57 -14.40 6.53 15.95
CA ARG A 57 -14.28 5.36 15.08
C ARG A 57 -12.84 5.06 14.77
N TYR A 58 -12.59 3.84 14.34
CA TYR A 58 -11.32 3.42 13.77
C TYR A 58 -11.49 3.23 12.27
N GLU A 59 -10.63 3.90 11.50
CA GLU A 59 -10.56 3.77 10.04
C GLU A 59 -9.43 2.82 9.69
N PRO A 60 -9.73 1.70 9.02
CA PRO A 60 -8.71 0.74 8.63
C PRO A 60 -7.92 1.24 7.42
N PHE A 61 -6.60 0.98 7.42
CA PHE A 61 -5.76 1.11 6.25
C PHE A 61 -4.74 -0.01 6.17
N TRP A 62 -4.38 -0.35 4.96
CA TRP A 62 -3.40 -1.38 4.65
C TRP A 62 -2.01 -0.79 4.50
N HIS A 63 -1.01 -1.50 5.03
CA HIS A 63 0.39 -1.34 4.70
C HIS A 63 0.89 -2.63 4.07
N VAL A 64 1.23 -2.57 2.80
CA VAL A 64 1.68 -3.73 2.02
C VAL A 64 3.05 -3.43 1.43
N VAL A 65 3.97 -4.40 1.57
CA VAL A 65 5.31 -4.32 0.98
C VAL A 65 5.56 -5.57 0.15
N CYS A 66 5.82 -5.36 -1.14
CA CYS A 66 6.22 -6.41 -2.06
C CYS A 66 7.66 -6.20 -2.53
N ARG A 67 8.35 -7.31 -2.82
CA ARG A 67 9.71 -7.34 -3.36
C ARG A 67 9.80 -8.35 -4.47
N THR A 68 10.63 -8.06 -5.46
CA THR A 68 11.04 -9.02 -6.48
C THR A 68 12.56 -9.06 -6.55
N SER A 69 13.10 -10.24 -6.79
CA SER A 69 14.52 -10.45 -7.01
C SER A 69 14.73 -11.44 -8.13
N TYR A 70 15.42 -11.00 -9.17
CA TYR A 70 15.73 -11.77 -10.36
C TYR A 70 17.23 -11.78 -10.58
N VAL A 71 17.82 -12.98 -10.64
CA VAL A 71 19.24 -13.19 -11.00
C VAL A 71 19.27 -14.18 -12.16
N TYR A 72 19.84 -13.74 -13.28
CA TYR A 72 19.81 -14.55 -14.50
C TYR A 72 20.95 -14.22 -15.46
N ASP A 73 21.22 -15.15 -16.38
CA ASP A 73 22.21 -14.98 -17.43
C ASP A 73 21.54 -14.91 -18.81
N ARG A 74 22.12 -14.07 -19.68
CA ARG A 74 21.73 -13.95 -21.09
C ARG A 74 22.94 -14.07 -21.99
N HIS A 75 22.85 -14.87 -23.03
CA HIS A 75 23.82 -14.86 -24.10
C HIS A 75 23.60 -13.66 -25.00
N ARG A 76 24.61 -12.85 -25.18
CA ARG A 76 24.56 -11.67 -26.05
C ARG A 76 25.70 -11.64 -27.03
N LYS A 77 25.39 -11.02 -28.20
CA LYS A 77 26.37 -10.70 -29.22
C LYS A 77 26.63 -9.20 -29.18
N PHE A 78 27.86 -8.86 -28.86
CA PHE A 78 28.31 -7.46 -28.77
C PHE A 78 29.00 -7.09 -30.07
N THR A 79 28.56 -6.02 -30.73
CA THR A 79 29.23 -5.47 -31.90
C THR A 79 30.25 -4.47 -31.46
N VAL A 80 31.53 -4.81 -31.64
CA VAL A 80 32.66 -3.97 -31.23
C VAL A 80 33.21 -3.24 -32.45
N PRO A 81 33.11 -1.90 -32.50
CA PRO A 81 33.71 -1.11 -33.58
C PRO A 81 35.22 -1.02 -33.40
N VAL A 82 35.95 -1.05 -34.51
CA VAL A 82 37.42 -0.90 -34.54
C VAL A 82 37.75 0.32 -35.41
N THR A 83 38.58 1.20 -34.88
CA THR A 83 39.06 2.40 -35.57
C THR A 83 40.36 2.13 -36.28
N GLY A 84 40.51 2.63 -37.51
CA GLY A 84 41.67 2.51 -38.35
C GLY A 84 41.44 1.65 -39.58
N PRO A 85 41.55 2.22 -40.77
CA PRO A 85 41.28 1.51 -42.02
C PRO A 85 42.34 0.40 -42.34
N GLU A 86 43.47 0.46 -41.68
CA GLU A 86 44.58 -0.49 -41.79
C GLU A 86 44.36 -1.78 -40.98
N VAL A 87 43.46 -1.75 -39.96
CA VAL A 87 43.21 -2.90 -39.08
C VAL A 87 42.40 -3.93 -39.83
N LYS A 88 42.90 -5.14 -39.97
CA LYS A 88 42.25 -6.26 -40.65
C LYS A 88 41.76 -7.34 -39.68
N ARG A 89 42.40 -7.44 -38.50
CA ARG A 89 42.09 -8.45 -37.50
C ARG A 89 42.32 -7.88 -36.09
N VAL A 90 41.56 -8.42 -35.13
CA VAL A 90 41.71 -8.10 -33.69
C VAL A 90 41.74 -9.41 -32.92
N THR A 91 42.67 -9.53 -31.99
CA THR A 91 42.71 -10.66 -31.05
C THR A 91 42.21 -10.22 -29.69
N VAL A 92 41.23 -10.93 -29.15
CA VAL A 92 40.69 -10.71 -27.79
C VAL A 92 40.84 -12.02 -27.01
N GLY A 93 41.69 -11.98 -25.98
CA GLY A 93 42.15 -13.20 -25.32
C GLY A 93 42.89 -14.10 -26.32
N ASP A 94 42.45 -15.34 -26.46
CA ASP A 94 43.04 -16.32 -27.38
C ASP A 94 42.26 -16.45 -28.70
N GLN A 95 41.23 -15.60 -28.94
CA GLN A 95 40.41 -15.68 -30.12
C GLN A 95 40.67 -14.54 -31.11
N GLU A 96 40.91 -14.91 -32.39
CA GLU A 96 41.11 -13.96 -33.47
C GLU A 96 39.78 -13.69 -34.22
N TYR A 97 39.50 -12.40 -34.46
CA TYR A 97 38.34 -11.90 -35.17
C TYR A 97 38.80 -11.15 -36.43
N VAL A 98 38.28 -11.57 -37.57
CA VAL A 98 38.51 -10.89 -38.84
C VAL A 98 37.47 -9.79 -39.00
N LEU A 99 37.91 -8.59 -39.34
CA LEU A 99 37.01 -7.47 -39.58
C LEU A 99 36.36 -7.52 -40.92
N GLY A 100 35.04 -7.33 -40.97
CA GLY A 100 34.28 -7.14 -42.20
C GLY A 100 34.43 -5.71 -42.75
N GLU A 101 33.67 -5.41 -43.84
CA GLU A 101 33.68 -4.10 -44.51
C GLU A 101 33.32 -2.91 -43.59
N GLN A 102 32.60 -3.18 -42.51
CA GLN A 102 32.14 -2.14 -41.60
C GLN A 102 33.10 -1.89 -40.39
N SER A 103 34.34 -2.39 -40.44
CA SER A 103 35.38 -2.23 -39.40
C SER A 103 34.83 -2.58 -37.99
N ARG A 104 34.17 -3.72 -37.86
CA ARG A 104 33.60 -4.24 -36.62
C ARG A 104 33.72 -5.75 -36.55
N PHE A 105 33.74 -6.28 -35.32
CA PHE A 105 33.62 -7.72 -35.09
C PHE A 105 32.54 -8.02 -34.04
N ILE A 106 32.10 -9.26 -33.98
CA ILE A 106 31.08 -9.70 -33.04
C ILE A 106 31.73 -10.54 -31.96
N LEU A 107 31.57 -10.09 -30.72
CA LEU A 107 32.00 -10.81 -29.53
C LEU A 107 30.78 -11.45 -28.88
N SER A 108 30.80 -12.77 -28.69
CA SER A 108 29.80 -13.48 -27.92
C SER A 108 30.17 -13.46 -26.44
N GLY A 109 29.22 -13.18 -25.58
CA GLY A 109 29.43 -13.12 -24.14
C GLY A 109 28.16 -13.45 -23.36
N ILE A 110 28.30 -13.53 -22.06
CA ILE A 110 27.21 -13.75 -21.12
C ILE A 110 27.02 -12.47 -20.33
N GLU A 111 25.81 -11.95 -20.29
CA GLU A 111 25.41 -10.90 -19.40
C GLU A 111 24.89 -11.53 -18.09
N HIS A 112 25.52 -11.22 -16.97
CA HIS A 112 25.05 -11.57 -15.64
C HIS A 112 24.14 -10.45 -15.14
N CYS A 113 22.86 -10.74 -15.01
CA CYS A 113 21.82 -9.75 -14.72
C CYS A 113 21.30 -9.94 -13.29
N GLU A 114 21.12 -8.83 -12.59
CA GLU A 114 20.48 -8.78 -11.29
C GLU A 114 19.47 -7.62 -11.28
N GLU A 115 18.20 -7.92 -10.98
CA GLU A 115 17.15 -6.93 -10.85
C GLU A 115 16.46 -7.12 -9.50
N LYS A 116 16.39 -6.05 -8.70
CA LYS A 116 15.68 -6.02 -7.42
C LYS A 116 14.74 -4.83 -7.39
N GLU A 117 13.51 -5.07 -7.00
CA GLU A 117 12.52 -4.03 -6.86
C GLU A 117 11.78 -4.18 -5.52
N LYS A 118 11.48 -3.05 -4.87
CA LYS A 118 10.64 -2.99 -3.67
C LYS A 118 9.55 -1.96 -3.91
N LYS A 119 8.31 -2.35 -3.69
CA LYS A 119 7.16 -1.44 -3.68
C LYS A 119 6.47 -1.50 -2.32
N GLU A 120 6.22 -0.33 -1.74
CA GLU A 120 5.58 -0.13 -0.45
C GLU A 120 4.38 0.79 -0.65
N VAL A 121 3.20 0.36 -0.24
CA VAL A 121 1.96 1.10 -0.43
C VAL A 121 1.17 1.19 0.86
N PHE A 122 0.46 2.31 1.02
CA PHE A 122 -0.51 2.55 2.08
C PHE A 122 -1.85 2.83 1.42
N VAL A 123 -2.85 2.00 1.68
CA VAL A 123 -4.15 2.06 1.02
C VAL A 123 -5.25 2.18 2.06
N ASP A 124 -6.09 3.19 1.92
CA ASP A 124 -7.32 3.33 2.70
C ASP A 124 -8.21 2.11 2.43
N ALA A 125 -8.48 1.31 3.47
CA ALA A 125 -9.23 0.08 3.30
C ALA A 125 -10.74 0.33 3.04
N VAL A 126 -11.23 1.53 3.30
CA VAL A 126 -12.64 1.92 3.06
C VAL A 126 -12.82 2.44 1.63
N THR A 127 -11.89 3.27 1.13
CA THR A 127 -12.03 3.89 -0.19
C THR A 127 -11.24 3.17 -1.29
N GLY A 128 -10.21 2.41 -0.92
CA GLY A 128 -9.27 1.80 -1.86
C GLY A 128 -8.23 2.78 -2.44
N GLU A 129 -8.18 4.01 -1.94
CA GLU A 129 -7.25 5.02 -2.42
C GLU A 129 -5.87 4.87 -1.76
N GLU A 130 -4.81 5.05 -2.55
CA GLU A 130 -3.44 5.06 -2.06
C GLU A 130 -3.08 6.44 -1.51
N HIS A 131 -2.39 6.46 -0.36
CA HIS A 131 -1.98 7.68 0.34
C HIS A 131 -0.52 7.59 0.82
N ASP A 132 0.12 8.72 1.06
CA ASP A 132 1.41 8.80 1.74
C ASP A 132 1.22 8.80 3.27
N TRP A 133 0.92 7.62 3.81
CA TRP A 133 0.65 7.42 5.23
C TRP A 133 1.80 6.78 6.01
N LYS A 134 2.99 6.82 5.46
CA LYS A 134 4.18 6.26 6.11
C LYS A 134 4.42 6.83 7.51
N HIS A 135 4.12 8.10 7.71
CA HIS A 135 4.26 8.77 9.01
C HIS A 135 3.39 8.16 10.13
N TYR A 136 2.31 7.45 9.79
CA TYR A 136 1.50 6.76 10.81
C TYR A 136 2.22 5.57 11.44
N LEU A 137 3.27 5.03 10.82
CA LEU A 137 4.06 3.95 11.40
C LEU A 137 4.91 4.39 12.59
N ASP A 138 5.12 5.69 12.77
CA ASP A 138 5.90 6.26 13.87
C ASP A 138 5.09 6.39 15.17
N TYR A 139 3.75 6.24 15.09
CA TYR A 139 2.89 6.29 16.28
C TYR A 139 2.87 4.99 17.07
N SER A 140 2.58 5.11 18.36
CA SER A 140 2.40 3.96 19.25
C SER A 140 1.28 3.07 18.78
N ARG A 141 1.53 1.77 18.74
CA ARG A 141 0.58 0.77 18.26
C ARG A 141 0.54 -0.45 19.17
N GLU A 142 -0.57 -1.14 19.15
CA GLU A 142 -0.81 -2.39 19.83
C GLU A 142 -1.24 -3.45 18.81
N GLU A 143 -0.62 -4.63 18.86
CA GLU A 143 -0.98 -5.72 17.97
C GLU A 143 -2.30 -6.34 18.43
N ILE A 144 -3.22 -6.53 17.48
CA ILE A 144 -4.51 -7.17 17.68
C ILE A 144 -4.33 -8.65 17.38
N SER A 145 -4.29 -9.48 18.42
CA SER A 145 -4.06 -10.91 18.29
C SER A 145 -5.23 -11.67 17.63
N ASP A 146 -6.45 -11.15 17.79
CA ASP A 146 -7.67 -11.73 17.18
C ASP A 146 -8.58 -10.61 16.68
N ILE A 147 -8.47 -10.32 15.39
CA ILE A 147 -9.27 -9.27 14.73
C ILE A 147 -10.75 -9.63 14.65
N ALA A 148 -11.09 -10.93 14.62
CA ALA A 148 -12.49 -11.35 14.51
C ALA A 148 -13.29 -11.07 15.77
N SER A 149 -12.66 -11.19 16.94
CA SER A 149 -13.28 -10.87 18.23
C SER A 149 -13.00 -9.46 18.71
N PHE A 150 -12.19 -8.69 17.97
CA PHE A 150 -11.80 -7.34 18.37
C PHE A 150 -12.98 -6.36 18.27
N SER A 151 -13.36 -5.81 19.41
CA SER A 151 -14.39 -4.77 19.54
C SER A 151 -13.88 -3.68 20.46
N PRO A 152 -13.48 -2.52 19.93
CA PRO A 152 -13.00 -1.43 20.76
C PRO A 152 -14.15 -0.86 21.59
N PRO A 153 -13.93 -0.55 22.90
CA PRO A 153 -14.95 0.08 23.71
C PRO A 153 -15.26 1.49 23.19
N ASP A 154 -16.54 1.83 23.16
CA ASP A 154 -17.06 3.17 22.80
C ASP A 154 -16.62 3.69 21.42
N ALA A 155 -16.29 2.80 20.50
CA ALA A 155 -15.87 3.16 19.15
C ALA A 155 -16.45 2.20 18.11
N ILE A 156 -16.57 2.68 16.88
CA ILE A 156 -17.03 1.92 15.71
C ILE A 156 -15.80 1.62 14.85
N ILE A 157 -15.74 0.45 14.24
CA ILE A 157 -14.73 0.19 13.20
C ILE A 157 -15.42 0.42 11.85
N ALA A 158 -14.85 1.32 11.03
CA ALA A 158 -15.33 1.53 9.68
C ALA A 158 -15.14 0.23 8.87
N PRO A 159 -16.18 -0.26 8.19
CA PRO A 159 -16.08 -1.52 7.47
C PRO A 159 -15.10 -1.37 6.29
N PRO A 160 -14.07 -2.22 6.19
CA PRO A 160 -13.18 -2.21 5.04
C PRO A 160 -13.90 -2.77 3.81
N GLU A 161 -13.78 -2.06 2.70
CA GLU A 161 -14.32 -2.49 1.39
C GLU A 161 -13.22 -3.08 0.50
N THR A 162 -11.94 -2.77 0.79
CA THR A 162 -10.79 -3.23 0.03
C THR A 162 -10.02 -4.29 0.81
N ARG A 163 -9.80 -5.44 0.18
CA ARG A 163 -9.09 -6.59 0.76
C ARG A 163 -7.60 -6.54 0.47
N ALA A 164 -6.79 -7.12 1.36
CA ALA A 164 -5.34 -7.24 1.17
C ALA A 164 -4.97 -7.93 -0.14
N SER A 165 -5.67 -9.01 -0.51
CA SER A 165 -5.42 -9.77 -1.75
C SER A 165 -5.58 -8.92 -3.02
N PHE A 166 -6.53 -7.99 -3.03
CA PHE A 166 -6.72 -7.06 -4.15
C PHE A 166 -5.51 -6.13 -4.29
N ILE A 167 -5.07 -5.54 -3.18
CA ILE A 167 -3.92 -4.62 -3.16
C ILE A 167 -2.64 -5.35 -3.59
N ILE A 168 -2.40 -6.54 -3.05
CA ILE A 168 -1.23 -7.36 -3.40
C ILE A 168 -1.21 -7.65 -4.91
N ARG A 169 -2.34 -8.05 -5.48
CA ARG A 169 -2.43 -8.29 -6.94
C ARG A 169 -2.11 -7.04 -7.74
N GLN A 170 -2.64 -5.90 -7.35
CA GLN A 170 -2.39 -4.64 -8.04
C GLN A 170 -0.89 -4.28 -7.97
N VAL A 171 -0.28 -4.35 -6.79
CA VAL A 171 1.16 -4.08 -6.61
C VAL A 171 2.00 -5.04 -7.43
N LEU A 172 1.73 -6.35 -7.36
CA LEU A 172 2.50 -7.36 -8.09
C LEU A 172 2.30 -7.28 -9.60
N SER A 173 1.11 -6.91 -10.09
CA SER A 173 0.88 -6.75 -11.53
C SER A 173 1.79 -5.68 -12.15
N ASP A 174 2.16 -4.67 -11.38
CA ASP A 174 3.08 -3.62 -11.82
C ASP A 174 4.55 -4.04 -11.75
N MET A 175 4.89 -4.95 -10.82
CA MET A 175 6.26 -5.38 -10.56
C MET A 175 6.70 -6.60 -11.38
N LEU A 176 5.74 -7.48 -11.71
CA LEU A 176 6.05 -8.72 -12.43
C LEU A 176 6.39 -8.45 -13.88
N LYS A 177 7.53 -8.97 -14.32
CA LYS A 177 8.05 -8.80 -15.67
C LYS A 177 8.35 -10.16 -16.28
N ALA A 178 8.14 -10.27 -17.59
CA ALA A 178 8.66 -11.43 -18.34
C ALA A 178 10.18 -11.27 -18.50
N ILE A 179 10.94 -12.19 -17.91
CA ILE A 179 12.40 -12.20 -17.99
C ILE A 179 12.82 -12.95 -19.24
N GLN A 180 13.63 -12.33 -20.09
CA GLN A 180 14.30 -13.01 -21.19
C GLN A 180 15.69 -13.46 -20.72
N ALA A 181 15.79 -14.70 -20.30
CA ALA A 181 17.00 -15.30 -19.77
C ALA A 181 17.29 -16.65 -20.45
N ASP A 182 18.57 -16.99 -20.59
CA ASP A 182 19.00 -18.34 -20.98
C ASP A 182 19.16 -19.25 -19.76
N VAL A 183 19.56 -18.67 -18.62
CA VAL A 183 19.67 -19.37 -17.32
C VAL A 183 19.10 -18.46 -16.24
N ILE A 184 18.21 -19.00 -15.40
CA ILE A 184 17.65 -18.29 -14.24
C ILE A 184 18.26 -18.90 -12.98
N HIS A 185 18.92 -18.07 -12.17
CA HIS A 185 19.53 -18.45 -10.90
C HIS A 185 18.61 -18.16 -9.72
N GLU A 186 17.89 -17.01 -9.77
CA GLU A 186 16.93 -16.60 -8.78
C GLU A 186 15.72 -15.96 -9.47
N ASP A 187 14.52 -16.34 -9.03
CA ASP A 187 13.25 -15.80 -9.49
C ASP A 187 12.30 -15.80 -8.28
N LEU A 188 12.43 -14.76 -7.45
CA LEU A 188 11.75 -14.63 -6.17
C LEU A 188 10.76 -13.46 -6.22
N VAL A 189 9.54 -13.73 -5.76
CA VAL A 189 8.50 -12.73 -5.48
C VAL A 189 8.11 -12.86 -4.02
N GLU A 190 8.21 -11.80 -3.25
CA GLU A 190 7.95 -11.77 -1.83
C GLU A 190 6.92 -10.71 -1.47
N VAL A 191 5.86 -11.08 -0.75
CA VAL A 191 5.03 -10.15 -0.01
C VAL A 191 5.55 -10.15 1.42
N SER A 192 6.36 -9.15 1.78
CA SER A 192 7.10 -9.11 3.05
C SER A 192 6.36 -8.46 4.20
N ILE A 193 5.31 -7.67 3.91
CA ILE A 193 4.44 -7.05 4.92
C ILE A 193 3.00 -7.06 4.41
N ILE A 194 2.08 -7.47 5.28
CA ILE A 194 0.63 -7.41 5.10
C ILE A 194 0.04 -7.00 6.45
N ASP A 195 0.05 -5.70 6.72
CA ASP A 195 -0.39 -5.16 8.00
C ASP A 195 -1.65 -4.31 7.83
N LEU A 196 -2.67 -4.57 8.65
CA LEU A 196 -3.86 -3.75 8.78
C LEU A 196 -3.71 -2.83 9.99
N TYR A 197 -3.83 -1.53 9.79
CA TYR A 197 -3.81 -0.54 10.86
C TYR A 197 -5.20 0.04 11.08
N LEU A 198 -5.62 0.13 12.33
CA LEU A 198 -6.85 0.79 12.75
C LEU A 198 -6.50 2.17 13.31
N LYS A 199 -6.80 3.22 12.55
CA LYS A 199 -6.49 4.62 12.85
C LYS A 199 -7.67 5.28 13.58
N PRO A 200 -7.47 5.91 14.76
CA PRO A 200 -8.53 6.60 15.48
C PRO A 200 -8.96 7.89 14.77
N VAL A 201 -10.26 8.09 14.64
CA VAL A 201 -10.87 9.29 14.03
C VAL A 201 -12.06 9.71 14.88
N TYR A 202 -12.21 11.01 15.11
CA TYR A 202 -13.36 11.62 15.75
C TYR A 202 -14.21 12.35 14.73
N ALA A 203 -15.42 11.92 14.50
CA ALA A 203 -16.35 12.55 13.57
C ALA A 203 -17.43 13.33 14.32
N PHE A 204 -17.70 14.54 13.84
CA PHE A 204 -18.74 15.43 14.39
C PHE A 204 -19.68 15.86 13.27
N GLU A 205 -20.99 15.66 13.48
CA GLU A 205 -22.02 16.18 12.58
C GLU A 205 -22.53 17.52 13.11
N TYR A 206 -22.52 18.50 12.24
CA TYR A 206 -22.97 19.87 12.51
C TYR A 206 -24.28 20.14 11.80
N HIS A 207 -25.14 20.92 12.47
CA HIS A 207 -26.37 21.45 11.90
C HIS A 207 -26.32 22.97 11.93
N TRP A 208 -26.39 23.58 10.75
CA TRP A 208 -26.58 25.01 10.60
C TRP A 208 -28.09 25.30 10.58
N VAL A 209 -28.63 25.64 11.73
CA VAL A 209 -30.06 25.70 12.01
C VAL A 209 -30.80 26.67 11.06
N SER A 210 -30.31 27.91 10.90
CA SER A 210 -30.99 28.93 10.08
C SER A 210 -31.00 28.63 8.57
N LYS A 211 -30.20 27.67 8.10
CA LYS A 211 -30.12 27.25 6.69
C LYS A 211 -30.51 25.80 6.48
N ASP A 212 -30.89 25.10 7.55
CA ASP A 212 -31.17 23.66 7.56
C ASP A 212 -30.14 22.81 6.79
N ARG A 213 -28.85 23.12 6.99
CA ARG A 213 -27.75 22.42 6.35
C ARG A 213 -26.97 21.60 7.37
N ARG A 214 -26.56 20.42 6.94
CA ARG A 214 -25.70 19.53 7.74
C ARG A 214 -24.34 19.38 7.07
N ALA A 215 -23.31 19.18 7.87
CA ALA A 215 -21.97 18.88 7.43
C ALA A 215 -21.26 18.02 8.47
N VAL A 216 -20.30 17.23 8.04
CA VAL A 216 -19.45 16.41 8.90
C VAL A 216 -18.03 16.92 8.82
N ALA A 217 -17.39 17.06 9.97
CA ALA A 217 -15.94 17.21 10.07
C ALA A 217 -15.38 16.04 10.87
N GLU A 218 -14.25 15.57 10.43
CA GLU A 218 -13.50 14.47 11.00
C GLU A 218 -12.14 14.98 11.46
N PHE A 219 -11.74 14.55 12.65
CA PHE A 219 -10.45 14.88 13.24
C PHE A 219 -9.65 13.60 13.37
N ASP A 220 -8.48 13.60 12.77
CA ASP A 220 -7.52 12.52 12.93
C ASP A 220 -7.07 12.45 14.39
N GLY A 221 -7.24 11.28 15.02
CA GLY A 221 -6.92 11.09 16.44
C GLY A 221 -5.42 11.04 16.74
N LEU A 222 -4.57 11.02 15.73
CA LEU A 222 -3.11 11.02 15.85
C LEU A 222 -2.56 12.43 15.60
N THR A 223 -2.89 13.02 14.43
CA THR A 223 -2.35 14.32 14.02
C THR A 223 -3.19 15.51 14.50
N GLY A 224 -4.48 15.29 14.77
CA GLY A 224 -5.45 16.37 15.05
C GLY A 224 -5.84 17.16 13.83
N GLU A 225 -5.49 16.75 12.65
CA GLU A 225 -5.89 17.39 11.41
C GLU A 225 -7.38 17.20 11.17
N MET A 226 -8.01 18.25 10.62
CA MET A 226 -9.42 18.26 10.30
C MET A 226 -9.63 18.07 8.80
N ARG A 227 -10.48 17.13 8.44
CA ARG A 227 -11.06 17.00 7.09
C ARG A 227 -12.57 17.23 7.12
N THR A 228 -13.13 17.74 6.03
CA THR A 228 -14.56 17.99 5.87
C THR A 228 -15.10 17.19 4.69
N GLY A 229 -16.41 16.90 4.71
CA GLY A 229 -17.05 16.12 3.64
C GLY A 229 -17.14 14.62 3.92
N GLY A 230 -16.72 14.16 5.09
CA GLY A 230 -16.95 12.79 5.56
C GLY A 230 -18.42 12.48 5.81
N LYS A 231 -18.70 11.24 6.19
CA LYS A 231 -20.03 10.75 6.58
C LYS A 231 -19.99 10.27 8.02
N ALA A 232 -21.01 10.65 8.82
CA ALA A 232 -21.25 10.00 10.11
C ALA A 232 -21.74 8.57 9.85
N LEU A 233 -21.07 7.58 10.45
CA LEU A 233 -21.41 6.17 10.20
C LEU A 233 -22.69 5.72 10.92
N ARG A 234 -23.16 6.50 11.90
CA ARG A 234 -24.41 6.29 12.64
C ARG A 234 -24.75 4.80 12.83
N GLN A 235 -23.96 4.13 13.69
CA GLN A 235 -24.20 2.73 14.03
C GLN A 235 -24.47 1.83 12.82
N GLN A 236 -23.53 1.67 11.93
CA GLN A 236 -23.53 0.49 11.09
C GLN A 236 -23.19 -0.69 12.00
N ILE A 237 -24.23 -1.40 12.41
CA ILE A 237 -24.14 -2.60 13.25
C ILE A 237 -23.23 -3.61 12.53
N GLY A 238 -22.03 -3.79 13.11
CA GLY A 238 -21.19 -4.96 13.04
C GLY A 238 -21.24 -5.79 11.76
N GLN A 239 -20.55 -5.37 10.70
CA GLN A 239 -19.95 -6.37 9.84
C GLN A 239 -18.78 -6.96 10.64
N MET A 240 -18.86 -8.26 10.93
CA MET A 240 -17.77 -8.97 11.58
C MET A 240 -16.51 -8.86 10.71
N LEU A 241 -15.47 -8.29 11.29
CA LEU A 241 -14.14 -8.29 10.67
C LEU A 241 -13.59 -9.71 10.81
N THR A 242 -13.88 -10.59 9.88
CA THR A 242 -13.26 -11.92 9.90
C THR A 242 -11.95 -11.90 9.12
N PRO A 243 -10.91 -12.62 9.59
CA PRO A 243 -9.64 -12.70 8.87
C PRO A 243 -9.82 -13.13 7.41
N GLU A 244 -10.74 -14.06 7.13
CA GLU A 244 -11.04 -14.56 5.80
C GLU A 244 -11.60 -13.46 4.88
N VAL A 245 -12.37 -12.51 5.43
CA VAL A 245 -12.93 -11.39 4.66
C VAL A 245 -11.89 -10.30 4.43
N LEU A 246 -11.03 -10.04 5.43
CA LEU A 246 -10.04 -8.97 5.38
C LEU A 246 -8.84 -9.34 4.53
N PHE A 247 -8.24 -10.46 4.82
CA PHE A 247 -6.96 -10.82 4.21
C PHE A 247 -7.16 -11.60 2.92
N ASP A 248 -7.93 -12.68 2.92
CA ASP A 248 -8.24 -13.52 1.74
C ASP A 248 -7.02 -13.73 0.81
N VAL A 249 -5.83 -13.84 1.45
CA VAL A 249 -4.56 -14.04 0.75
C VAL A 249 -4.30 -15.54 0.68
N GLY A 250 -5.26 -16.28 0.11
CA GLY A 250 -5.10 -17.71 -0.14
C GLY A 250 -4.16 -18.01 -1.31
N ILE A 251 -3.76 -19.26 -1.42
CA ILE A 251 -2.94 -19.81 -2.52
C ILE A 251 -3.53 -19.45 -3.90
N ASP A 252 -4.84 -19.30 -3.99
CA ASP A 252 -5.57 -18.91 -5.20
C ASP A 252 -5.20 -17.51 -5.72
N ALA A 253 -4.66 -16.62 -4.86
CA ALA A 253 -4.16 -15.32 -5.31
C ALA A 253 -2.89 -15.44 -6.17
N VAL A 254 -2.14 -16.52 -6.01
CA VAL A 254 -0.90 -16.80 -6.74
C VAL A 254 -1.19 -17.38 -8.12
N ASP A 255 -2.18 -18.26 -8.24
CA ASP A 255 -2.56 -18.90 -9.50
C ASP A 255 -3.12 -17.90 -10.54
N LEU A 256 -3.66 -16.77 -10.07
CA LEU A 256 -4.19 -15.72 -10.97
C LEU A 256 -3.12 -14.74 -11.48
N LEU A 257 -1.91 -14.74 -10.90
CA LEU A 257 -0.85 -13.78 -11.24
C LEU A 257 0.06 -14.25 -12.38
N VAL A 258 -0.03 -15.51 -12.80
CA VAL A 258 0.79 -16.04 -13.91
C VAL A 258 -0.09 -16.38 -15.11
N PRO A 259 -0.32 -15.45 -16.06
CA PRO A 259 -1.03 -15.78 -17.29
C PRO A 259 -0.17 -16.72 -18.15
N GLY A 260 -0.54 -17.99 -18.21
CA GLY A 260 -0.20 -18.85 -19.34
C GLY A 260 1.12 -19.61 -19.30
N GLY A 261 1.61 -20.06 -18.15
CA GLY A 261 2.79 -20.92 -18.16
C GLY A 261 2.85 -21.87 -16.97
N GLY A 262 2.92 -23.15 -17.21
CA GLY A 262 3.11 -24.21 -16.22
C GLY A 262 4.46 -24.09 -15.49
N ILE A 263 4.63 -23.06 -14.69
CA ILE A 263 5.77 -22.87 -13.81
C ILE A 263 5.39 -23.43 -12.44
N ALA A 264 6.15 -24.41 -11.94
CA ALA A 264 5.98 -24.94 -10.60
C ALA A 264 6.26 -23.83 -9.58
N ILE A 265 5.19 -23.26 -8.99
CA ILE A 265 5.28 -22.24 -7.97
C ILE A 265 5.53 -22.95 -6.64
N LYS A 266 6.67 -22.68 -5.99
CA LYS A 266 6.91 -23.08 -4.60
C LYS A 266 6.43 -21.95 -3.70
N VAL A 267 5.30 -22.16 -3.02
CA VAL A 267 4.81 -21.22 -2.00
C VAL A 267 5.50 -21.55 -0.69
N ALA A 268 6.29 -20.65 -0.14
CA ALA A 268 6.84 -20.71 1.19
C ALA A 268 6.15 -19.67 2.08
N ARG A 269 5.48 -20.10 3.15
CA ARG A 269 5.01 -19.20 4.22
C ARG A 269 6.21 -18.85 5.11
N ALA A 270 6.51 -17.57 5.27
CA ALA A 270 7.53 -17.12 6.21
C ALA A 270 7.04 -17.42 7.64
N ILE A 271 7.65 -18.41 8.28
CA ILE A 271 7.44 -18.67 9.70
C ILE A 271 8.23 -17.58 10.45
N SER A 272 7.51 -16.68 11.13
CA SER A 272 8.12 -15.70 12.03
C SER A 272 8.94 -16.45 13.10
N ALA A 273 10.26 -16.31 13.04
CA ALA A 273 11.12 -16.78 14.10
C ALA A 273 10.85 -15.92 15.35
N LYS A 274 10.08 -16.46 16.29
CA LYS A 274 9.97 -15.91 17.65
C LYS A 274 11.38 -15.82 18.23
N LYS A 275 11.96 -14.63 18.27
CA LYS A 275 13.11 -14.37 19.11
C LYS A 275 12.64 -14.37 20.56
N SER A 276 13.14 -15.36 21.30
CA SER A 276 13.08 -15.46 22.76
C SER A 276 13.77 -14.27 23.40
#